data_6a5d2b2b09d23af498fb628f69ce1e3c
#
_entry.id   6a5d2b2b09d23af498fb628f69ce1e3c
#
_cell.length_a   1.000
_cell.length_b   1.000
_cell.length_c   1.000
_cell.angle_alpha   90.00
_cell.angle_beta   90.00
_cell.angle_gamma   90.00
#
_symmetry.space_group_name_H-M   'P 1'
#
loop_
_entity.id
_entity.type
_entity.pdbx_description
1 polymer ?
#
loop_
_entity_poly.entity_id
_entity_poly.type
_entity_poly.pdbx_seq_one_letter_code
_entity_poly.pdbx_strand_id
1 'polypeptide(L)'
;MAASDAFVAGLVLAAGGSKRLGRPKQLLPFGEATLLDHTVATARACCFDQLMVAVGGAADDVRDAVDLSGADVVVNDSYGEGCSSSIAAAMDVLDPRARLLVLLLGDQPGVTPGTVTALLAGRGAAGLAVCRYDDGLGHPFCFSRPLFATLRGLHGDKAVWKLVAAGGDHVARVPVTGPVPIDVDTWADYEAVR
;
A
#
# COMPACT_ATOMS: atom_id res chain seq x y z
N MET A 1 -23.84 10.78 4.05
CA MET A 1 -23.42 10.39 2.69
C MET A 1 -22.81 9.01 2.80
N ALA A 2 -23.42 8.03 2.14
CA ALA A 2 -22.93 6.65 2.14
C ALA A 2 -21.55 6.59 1.46
N ALA A 3 -20.70 5.63 1.87
CA ALA A 3 -19.36 5.44 1.33
C ALA A 3 -19.31 5.10 -0.18
N SER A 4 -20.48 5.00 -0.83
CA SER A 4 -20.60 4.58 -2.24
C SER A 4 -20.30 5.67 -3.28
N ASP A 5 -20.13 6.94 -2.89
CA ASP A 5 -19.90 8.06 -3.82
C ASP A 5 -18.53 8.73 -3.70
N ALA A 6 -17.67 8.25 -2.81
CA ALA A 6 -16.37 8.85 -2.62
C ALA A 6 -15.37 8.26 -3.63
N PHE A 7 -14.69 9.09 -4.43
CA PHE A 7 -13.57 8.67 -5.27
C PHE A 7 -12.43 8.12 -4.39
N VAL A 8 -12.13 6.84 -4.52
CA VAL A 8 -11.13 6.11 -3.75
C VAL A 8 -9.94 5.77 -4.63
N ALA A 9 -8.77 6.27 -4.27
CA ALA A 9 -7.51 5.89 -4.91
C ALA A 9 -6.82 4.77 -4.11
N GLY A 10 -6.23 3.81 -4.81
CA GLY A 10 -5.32 2.80 -4.26
C GLY A 10 -3.88 3.13 -4.62
N LEU A 11 -2.95 2.97 -3.68
CA LEU A 11 -1.51 3.09 -3.91
C LEU A 11 -0.81 1.84 -3.42
N VAL A 12 -0.16 1.12 -4.33
CA VAL A 12 0.73 0.00 -4.00
C VAL A 12 2.16 0.50 -3.96
N LEU A 13 2.83 0.40 -2.80
CA LEU A 13 4.24 0.74 -2.64
C LEU A 13 5.11 -0.46 -3.02
N ALA A 14 5.81 -0.37 -4.13
CA ALA A 14 6.68 -1.42 -4.67
C ALA A 14 8.09 -0.92 -5.05
N ALA A 15 8.53 0.24 -4.52
CA ALA A 15 9.80 0.86 -4.85
C ALA A 15 11.00 0.34 -4.04
N GLY A 16 10.79 -0.56 -3.07
CA GLY A 16 11.82 -1.05 -2.15
C GLY A 16 12.99 -1.73 -2.85
N GLY A 17 14.23 -1.43 -2.42
CA GLY A 17 15.47 -1.90 -3.06
C GLY A 17 15.90 -3.33 -2.73
N SER A 18 15.11 -4.12 -1.98
CA SER A 18 15.29 -5.57 -1.72
C SER A 18 16.70 -6.00 -1.29
N LYS A 19 17.43 -5.16 -0.54
CA LYS A 19 18.86 -5.35 -0.21
C LYS A 19 19.19 -6.68 0.46
N ARG A 20 18.28 -7.20 1.32
CA ARG A 20 18.48 -8.46 2.07
C ARG A 20 18.27 -9.71 1.22
N LEU A 21 17.46 -9.61 0.18
CA LEU A 21 17.17 -10.71 -0.76
C LEU A 21 18.19 -10.80 -1.90
N GLY A 22 18.95 -9.72 -2.16
CA GLY A 22 19.95 -9.66 -3.22
C GLY A 22 19.38 -9.62 -4.65
N ARG A 23 18.04 -9.56 -4.78
CA ARG A 23 17.28 -9.44 -6.03
C ARG A 23 15.94 -8.74 -5.77
N PRO A 24 15.32 -8.14 -6.78
CA PRO A 24 14.02 -7.46 -6.62
C PRO A 24 12.95 -8.41 -6.08
N LYS A 25 12.42 -8.16 -4.87
CA LYS A 25 11.37 -8.97 -4.27
C LYS A 25 10.07 -8.94 -5.06
N GLN A 26 9.84 -7.85 -5.76
CA GLN A 26 8.70 -7.66 -6.65
C GLN A 26 8.58 -8.78 -7.68
N LEU A 27 9.72 -9.31 -8.14
CA LEU A 27 9.84 -10.32 -9.19
C LEU A 27 10.02 -11.74 -8.66
N LEU A 28 9.93 -11.96 -7.34
CA LEU A 28 9.96 -13.31 -6.77
C LEU A 28 8.74 -14.10 -7.26
N PRO A 29 8.91 -15.36 -7.71
CA PRO A 29 7.80 -16.21 -8.10
C PRO A 29 6.76 -16.36 -6.98
N PHE A 30 5.49 -16.17 -7.30
CA PHE A 30 4.39 -16.37 -6.35
C PHE A 30 3.18 -16.99 -7.07
N GLY A 31 2.94 -18.27 -6.82
CA GLY A 31 2.02 -19.04 -7.64
C GLY A 31 2.53 -19.13 -9.10
N GLU A 32 1.67 -18.76 -10.05
CA GLU A 32 2.00 -18.77 -11.50
C GLU A 32 2.53 -17.41 -12.01
N ALA A 33 2.68 -16.42 -11.12
CA ALA A 33 3.08 -15.05 -11.45
C ALA A 33 4.19 -14.54 -10.52
N THR A 34 4.35 -13.23 -10.37
CA THR A 34 5.28 -12.63 -9.41
C THR A 34 4.56 -12.19 -8.12
N LEU A 35 5.34 -11.94 -7.07
CA LEU A 35 4.83 -11.40 -5.81
C LEU A 35 4.07 -10.08 -6.02
N LEU A 36 4.59 -9.20 -6.89
CA LEU A 36 3.92 -7.93 -7.18
C LEU A 36 2.67 -8.11 -8.05
N ASP A 37 2.67 -9.04 -9.03
CA ASP A 37 1.45 -9.36 -9.79
C ASP A 37 0.30 -9.76 -8.87
N HIS A 38 0.58 -10.60 -7.85
CA HIS A 38 -0.41 -11.00 -6.87
C HIS A 38 -1.00 -9.81 -6.12
N THR A 39 -0.14 -8.90 -5.63
CA THR A 39 -0.60 -7.71 -4.91
C THR A 39 -1.36 -6.74 -5.82
N VAL A 40 -0.91 -6.54 -7.06
CA VAL A 40 -1.59 -5.69 -8.04
C VAL A 40 -2.95 -6.30 -8.44
N ALA A 41 -3.04 -7.62 -8.62
CA ALA A 41 -4.31 -8.30 -8.87
C ALA A 41 -5.29 -8.12 -7.70
N THR A 42 -4.80 -8.24 -6.45
CA THR A 42 -5.59 -7.94 -5.25
C THR A 42 -6.09 -6.50 -5.25
N ALA A 43 -5.21 -5.54 -5.56
CA ALA A 43 -5.58 -4.12 -5.60
C ALA A 43 -6.61 -3.82 -6.71
N ARG A 44 -6.51 -4.45 -7.89
CA ARG A 44 -7.51 -4.35 -8.95
C ARG A 44 -8.88 -4.88 -8.50
N ALA A 45 -8.90 -5.98 -7.78
CA ALA A 45 -10.13 -6.57 -7.24
C ALA A 45 -10.82 -5.69 -6.18
N CYS A 46 -10.14 -4.68 -5.63
CA CYS A 46 -10.71 -3.69 -4.72
C CYS A 46 -11.54 -2.62 -5.45
N CYS A 47 -11.52 -2.57 -6.79
CA CYS A 47 -12.28 -1.63 -7.63
C CYS A 47 -12.04 -0.16 -7.25
N PHE A 48 -10.78 0.23 -7.06
CA PHE A 48 -10.42 1.64 -6.88
C PHE A 48 -10.76 2.46 -8.13
N ASP A 49 -11.17 3.73 -7.94
CA ASP A 49 -11.40 4.66 -9.05
C ASP A 49 -10.09 5.07 -9.75
N GLN A 50 -8.98 5.05 -9.02
CA GLN A 50 -7.61 5.18 -9.52
C GLN A 50 -6.73 4.15 -8.79
N LEU A 51 -5.94 3.38 -9.52
CA LEU A 51 -4.92 2.51 -8.95
C LEU A 51 -3.54 3.03 -9.37
N MET A 52 -2.67 3.28 -8.38
CA MET A 52 -1.28 3.70 -8.59
C MET A 52 -0.35 2.61 -8.08
N VAL A 53 0.75 2.37 -8.81
CA VAL A 53 1.83 1.47 -8.38
C VAL A 53 3.14 2.25 -8.39
N ALA A 54 3.71 2.49 -7.20
CA ALA A 54 4.98 3.17 -7.06
C ALA A 54 6.12 2.17 -7.18
N VAL A 55 6.97 2.35 -8.18
CA VAL A 55 8.17 1.54 -8.47
C VAL A 55 9.43 2.39 -8.31
N GLY A 56 10.59 1.75 -8.10
CA GLY A 56 11.85 2.43 -7.83
C GLY A 56 13.05 1.74 -8.48
N GLY A 57 14.02 1.28 -7.69
CA GLY A 57 15.31 0.77 -8.17
C GLY A 57 15.27 -0.38 -9.18
N ALA A 58 14.16 -1.09 -9.31
CA ALA A 58 13.94 -2.13 -10.31
C ALA A 58 12.78 -1.77 -11.26
N ALA A 59 12.56 -0.49 -11.53
CA ALA A 59 11.39 -0.01 -12.27
C ALA A 59 11.28 -0.61 -13.67
N ASP A 60 12.38 -0.73 -14.40
CA ASP A 60 12.39 -1.29 -15.75
C ASP A 60 12.09 -2.80 -15.73
N ASP A 61 12.78 -3.55 -14.86
CA ASP A 61 12.53 -5.00 -14.70
C ASP A 61 11.07 -5.28 -14.27
N VAL A 62 10.51 -4.45 -13.41
CA VAL A 62 9.11 -4.56 -12.97
C VAL A 62 8.15 -4.26 -14.11
N ARG A 63 8.40 -3.23 -14.92
CA ARG A 63 7.56 -2.90 -16.08
C ARG A 63 7.56 -3.98 -17.14
N ASP A 64 8.69 -4.67 -17.31
CA ASP A 64 8.84 -5.73 -18.29
C ASP A 64 8.20 -7.05 -17.85
N ALA A 65 8.17 -7.33 -16.55
CA ALA A 65 7.79 -8.63 -16.00
C ALA A 65 6.41 -8.68 -15.31
N VAL A 66 5.89 -7.53 -14.88
CA VAL A 66 4.63 -7.44 -14.09
C VAL A 66 3.52 -6.84 -14.93
N ASP A 67 2.33 -7.45 -14.89
CA ASP A 67 1.15 -6.85 -15.51
C ASP A 67 0.68 -5.63 -14.71
N LEU A 68 1.01 -4.43 -15.20
CA LEU A 68 0.61 -3.15 -14.63
C LEU A 68 -0.56 -2.49 -15.40
N SER A 69 -1.25 -3.24 -16.28
CA SER A 69 -2.37 -2.71 -17.04
C SER A 69 -3.48 -2.16 -16.13
N GLY A 70 -4.02 -1.01 -16.46
CA GLY A 70 -5.06 -0.34 -15.65
C GLY A 70 -4.55 0.32 -14.37
N ALA A 71 -3.24 0.38 -14.16
CA ALA A 71 -2.63 1.14 -13.08
C ALA A 71 -1.75 2.28 -13.60
N ASP A 72 -1.74 3.40 -12.89
CA ASP A 72 -0.81 4.50 -13.11
C ASP A 72 0.55 4.13 -12.49
N VAL A 73 1.56 3.93 -13.31
CA VAL A 73 2.91 3.59 -12.83
C VAL A 73 3.65 4.85 -12.41
N VAL A 74 3.99 4.95 -11.13
CA VAL A 74 4.71 6.08 -10.55
C VAL A 74 6.17 5.68 -10.33
N VAL A 75 7.07 6.23 -11.12
CA VAL A 75 8.52 6.00 -10.93
C VAL A 75 9.03 6.94 -9.86
N ASN A 76 9.65 6.38 -8.83
CA ASN A 76 10.29 7.14 -7.77
C ASN A 76 11.82 7.00 -7.85
N ASP A 77 12.51 8.00 -8.38
CA ASP A 77 13.97 8.03 -8.45
C ASP A 77 14.64 8.21 -7.08
N SER A 78 13.89 8.77 -6.11
CA SER A 78 14.36 8.98 -4.73
C SER A 78 14.00 7.82 -3.78
N TYR A 79 13.73 6.60 -4.30
CA TYR A 79 13.31 5.44 -3.51
C TYR A 79 14.24 5.10 -2.33
N GLY A 80 15.51 5.51 -2.40
CA GLY A 80 16.50 5.33 -1.32
C GLY A 80 16.24 6.19 -0.08
N GLU A 81 15.37 7.21 -0.16
CA GLU A 81 15.02 8.11 0.96
C GLU A 81 13.89 7.54 1.85
N GLY A 82 13.43 6.33 1.57
CA GLY A 82 12.39 5.64 2.33
C GLY A 82 11.02 5.68 1.67
N CYS A 83 10.07 4.93 2.23
CA CYS A 83 8.73 4.75 1.64
C CYS A 83 7.95 6.08 1.47
N SER A 84 8.26 7.08 2.27
CA SER A 84 7.61 8.41 2.18
C SER A 84 7.87 9.11 0.85
N SER A 85 9.05 8.92 0.22
CA SER A 85 9.35 9.50 -1.09
C SER A 85 8.44 8.93 -2.18
N SER A 86 8.10 7.63 -2.09
CA SER A 86 7.15 6.98 -3.02
C SER A 86 5.72 7.47 -2.81
N ILE A 87 5.33 7.74 -1.56
CA ILE A 87 4.04 8.36 -1.26
C ILE A 87 3.99 9.76 -1.85
N ALA A 88 5.02 10.58 -1.63
CA ALA A 88 5.08 11.95 -2.16
C ALA A 88 4.97 11.96 -3.69
N ALA A 89 5.73 11.11 -4.39
CA ALA A 89 5.66 10.98 -5.85
C ALA A 89 4.25 10.59 -6.33
N ALA A 90 3.59 9.64 -5.65
CA ALA A 90 2.22 9.24 -5.98
C ALA A 90 1.21 10.38 -5.75
N MET A 91 1.43 11.24 -4.75
CA MET A 91 0.55 12.38 -4.50
C MET A 91 0.59 13.43 -5.62
N ASP A 92 1.62 13.45 -6.48
CA ASP A 92 1.72 14.39 -7.60
C ASP A 92 0.86 13.97 -8.80
N VAL A 93 0.55 12.67 -8.91
CA VAL A 93 -0.30 12.10 -9.97
C VAL A 93 -1.68 11.70 -9.47
N LEU A 94 -1.97 11.92 -8.18
CA LEU A 94 -3.25 11.59 -7.57
C LEU A 94 -4.37 12.42 -8.20
N ASP A 95 -5.44 11.74 -8.64
CA ASP A 95 -6.62 12.40 -9.19
C ASP A 95 -7.18 13.45 -8.21
N PRO A 96 -7.41 14.69 -8.64
CA PRO A 96 -7.92 15.76 -7.78
C PRO A 96 -9.32 15.49 -7.20
N ARG A 97 -10.06 14.53 -7.75
CA ARG A 97 -11.36 14.08 -7.22
C ARG A 97 -11.20 13.17 -5.99
N ALA A 98 -10.01 12.57 -5.80
CA ALA A 98 -9.78 11.63 -4.71
C ALA A 98 -10.20 12.20 -3.35
N ARG A 99 -10.99 11.44 -2.63
CA ARG A 99 -11.44 11.72 -1.25
C ARG A 99 -10.75 10.82 -0.25
N LEU A 100 -10.38 9.63 -0.69
CA LEU A 100 -9.71 8.60 0.10
C LEU A 100 -8.51 8.08 -0.67
N LEU A 101 -7.45 7.73 0.06
CA LEU A 101 -6.28 7.01 -0.44
C LEU A 101 -6.08 5.77 0.42
N VAL A 102 -6.10 4.60 -0.20
CA VAL A 102 -5.75 3.33 0.44
C VAL A 102 -4.32 2.98 0.09
N LEU A 103 -3.49 2.77 1.12
CA LEU A 103 -2.08 2.44 0.98
C LEU A 103 -1.86 0.94 1.24
N LEU A 104 -1.34 0.26 0.24
CA LEU A 104 -0.95 -1.16 0.27
C LEU A 104 0.56 -1.30 0.09
N LEU A 105 1.12 -2.41 0.56
CA LEU A 105 2.52 -2.77 0.30
C LEU A 105 2.58 -3.85 -0.77
N GLY A 106 3.49 -3.68 -1.74
CA GLY A 106 3.69 -4.62 -2.86
C GLY A 106 4.33 -5.95 -2.46
N ASP A 107 4.72 -6.09 -1.20
CA ASP A 107 5.38 -7.25 -0.60
C ASP A 107 4.55 -7.94 0.50
N GLN A 108 3.27 -7.59 0.62
CA GLN A 108 2.33 -8.22 1.57
C GLN A 108 1.23 -9.02 0.84
N PRO A 109 1.51 -10.22 0.35
CA PRO A 109 0.54 -11.02 -0.42
C PRO A 109 -0.67 -11.48 0.42
N GLY A 110 -0.57 -11.44 1.75
CA GLY A 110 -1.67 -11.81 2.65
C GLY A 110 -2.81 -10.78 2.76
N VAL A 111 -2.65 -9.57 2.21
CA VAL A 111 -3.76 -8.60 2.15
C VAL A 111 -4.78 -9.06 1.11
N THR A 112 -6.07 -8.98 1.46
CA THR A 112 -7.17 -9.40 0.59
C THR A 112 -8.11 -8.23 0.24
N PRO A 113 -8.91 -8.33 -0.85
CA PRO A 113 -9.96 -7.35 -1.13
C PRO A 113 -10.97 -7.20 0.02
N GLY A 114 -11.25 -8.28 0.75
CA GLY A 114 -12.08 -8.25 1.95
C GLY A 114 -11.51 -7.38 3.06
N THR A 115 -10.19 -7.41 3.26
CA THR A 115 -9.48 -6.55 4.22
C THR A 115 -9.65 -5.07 3.87
N VAL A 116 -9.49 -4.71 2.57
CA VAL A 116 -9.69 -3.34 2.09
C VAL A 116 -11.14 -2.89 2.26
N THR A 117 -12.08 -3.76 1.93
CA THR A 117 -13.53 -3.48 2.10
C THR A 117 -13.87 -3.23 3.58
N ALA A 118 -13.36 -4.07 4.49
CA ALA A 118 -13.54 -3.90 5.92
C ALA A 118 -12.95 -2.57 6.42
N LEU A 119 -11.73 -2.23 5.98
CA LEU A 119 -11.07 -0.97 6.32
C LEU A 119 -11.91 0.24 5.89
N LEU A 120 -12.37 0.25 4.63
CA LEU A 120 -13.18 1.35 4.09
C LEU A 120 -14.52 1.48 4.82
N ALA A 121 -15.16 0.37 5.15
CA ALA A 121 -16.43 0.38 5.89
C ALA A 121 -16.25 0.79 7.36
N GLY A 122 -15.20 0.29 8.00
CA GLY A 122 -14.96 0.47 9.44
C GLY A 122 -14.29 1.79 9.82
N ARG A 123 -13.73 2.55 8.86
CA ARG A 123 -13.03 3.81 9.14
C ARG A 123 -13.92 4.90 9.75
N GLY A 124 -15.24 4.84 9.54
CA GLY A 124 -16.18 5.87 9.96
C GLY A 124 -15.82 7.25 9.36
N ALA A 125 -15.80 8.28 10.23
CA ALA A 125 -15.41 9.65 9.87
C ALA A 125 -13.92 9.95 10.13
N ALA A 126 -13.11 8.95 10.54
CA ALA A 126 -11.71 9.17 10.87
C ALA A 126 -10.89 9.62 9.65
N GLY A 127 -9.95 10.53 9.90
CA GLY A 127 -9.00 11.01 8.90
C GLY A 127 -7.98 9.96 8.49
N LEU A 128 -7.60 9.10 9.43
CA LEU A 128 -6.69 7.97 9.27
C LEU A 128 -7.33 6.71 9.83
N ALA A 129 -7.28 5.62 9.07
CA ALA A 129 -7.67 4.29 9.53
C ALA A 129 -6.56 3.28 9.26
N VAL A 130 -6.44 2.30 10.14
CA VAL A 130 -5.47 1.20 10.09
C VAL A 130 -6.17 -0.12 10.44
N CYS A 131 -5.78 -1.21 9.82
CA CYS A 131 -6.27 -2.53 10.18
C CYS A 131 -5.73 -2.97 11.54
N ARG A 132 -6.60 -3.52 12.38
CA ARG A 132 -6.27 -4.17 13.64
C ARG A 132 -6.52 -5.67 13.51
N TYR A 133 -5.45 -6.40 13.31
CA TYR A 133 -5.40 -7.84 13.24
C TYR A 133 -5.40 -8.47 14.64
N ASP A 134 -5.43 -9.79 14.72
CA ASP A 134 -5.47 -10.52 16.00
C ASP A 134 -4.21 -10.31 16.84
N ASP A 135 -3.07 -10.06 16.19
CA ASP A 135 -1.74 -9.93 16.79
C ASP A 135 -1.11 -8.53 16.68
N GLY A 136 -1.77 -7.57 16.02
CA GLY A 136 -1.25 -6.21 15.90
C GLY A 136 -1.96 -5.30 14.93
N LEU A 137 -1.35 -4.13 14.71
CA LEU A 137 -1.78 -3.19 13.67
C LEU A 137 -0.97 -3.44 12.39
N GLY A 138 -1.62 -3.33 11.23
CA GLY A 138 -0.96 -3.58 9.94
C GLY A 138 -1.64 -2.85 8.77
N HIS A 139 -1.00 -2.94 7.62
CA HIS A 139 -1.58 -2.49 6.36
C HIS A 139 -2.83 -3.31 6.01
N PRO A 140 -3.70 -2.75 5.15
CA PRO A 140 -3.63 -1.43 4.53
C PRO A 140 -3.98 -0.28 5.47
N PHE A 141 -3.57 0.95 5.08
CA PHE A 141 -4.02 2.19 5.68
C PHE A 141 -5.03 2.90 4.78
N CYS A 142 -5.93 3.68 5.38
CA CYS A 142 -6.80 4.58 4.63
C CYS A 142 -6.66 6.01 5.14
N PHE A 143 -6.39 6.94 4.23
CA PHE A 143 -6.26 8.37 4.51
C PHE A 143 -7.38 9.14 3.85
N SER A 144 -7.99 10.08 4.57
CA SER A 144 -8.93 11.03 3.99
C SER A 144 -8.20 12.26 3.44
N ARG A 145 -8.85 12.95 2.49
CA ARG A 145 -8.30 14.12 1.78
C ARG A 145 -7.63 15.18 2.67
N PRO A 146 -8.14 15.55 3.86
CA PRO A 146 -7.44 16.51 4.73
C PRO A 146 -6.00 16.12 5.10
N LEU A 147 -5.65 14.81 5.06
CA LEU A 147 -4.31 14.33 5.36
C LEU A 147 -3.37 14.30 4.13
N PHE A 148 -3.86 14.57 2.92
CA PHE A 148 -3.04 14.48 1.71
C PHE A 148 -1.85 15.45 1.71
N ALA A 149 -2.04 16.66 2.23
CA ALA A 149 -0.93 17.62 2.40
C ALA A 149 0.12 17.09 3.39
N THR A 150 -0.32 16.43 4.47
CA THR A 150 0.58 15.80 5.44
C THR A 150 1.37 14.65 4.78
N LEU A 151 0.70 13.81 3.96
CA LEU A 151 1.35 12.70 3.25
C LEU A 151 2.47 13.19 2.31
N ARG A 152 2.28 14.31 1.61
CA ARG A 152 3.32 14.93 0.77
C ARG A 152 4.56 15.37 1.55
N GLY A 153 4.39 15.77 2.78
CA GLY A 153 5.46 16.25 3.66
C GLY A 153 6.08 15.17 4.56
N LEU A 154 5.74 13.90 4.36
CA LEU A 154 6.33 12.81 5.16
C LEU A 154 7.78 12.54 4.78
N HIS A 155 8.58 12.12 5.77
CA HIS A 155 9.99 11.75 5.56
C HIS A 155 10.36 10.45 6.27
N GLY A 156 11.06 9.58 5.56
CA GLY A 156 11.64 8.31 6.05
C GLY A 156 10.67 7.13 6.04
N ASP A 157 11.16 5.94 6.34
CA ASP A 157 10.44 4.67 6.21
C ASP A 157 9.25 4.51 7.16
N LYS A 158 9.36 5.00 8.39
CA LYS A 158 8.32 4.84 9.41
C LYS A 158 7.37 6.03 9.53
N ALA A 159 7.32 6.89 8.50
CA ALA A 159 6.58 8.15 8.58
C ALA A 159 5.08 7.95 8.80
N VAL A 160 4.46 6.98 8.13
CA VAL A 160 3.04 6.63 8.31
C VAL A 160 2.78 6.10 9.73
N TRP A 161 3.65 5.24 10.26
CA TRP A 161 3.53 4.72 11.62
C TRP A 161 3.65 5.81 12.68
N LYS A 162 4.45 6.86 12.43
CA LYS A 162 4.51 8.04 13.30
C LYS A 162 3.17 8.79 13.31
N LEU A 163 2.48 8.89 12.16
CA LEU A 163 1.13 9.48 12.11
C LEU A 163 0.13 8.65 12.91
N VAL A 164 0.17 7.32 12.80
CA VAL A 164 -0.69 6.42 13.61
C VAL A 164 -0.44 6.62 15.09
N ALA A 165 0.82 6.67 15.52
CA ALA A 165 1.19 6.86 16.93
C ALA A 165 0.76 8.25 17.45
N ALA A 166 0.95 9.31 16.66
CA ALA A 166 0.59 10.68 17.03
C ALA A 166 -0.93 10.92 17.04
N GLY A 167 -1.69 10.20 16.21
CA GLY A 167 -3.13 10.39 16.06
C GLY A 167 -3.97 9.83 17.22
N GLY A 168 -3.41 8.98 18.07
CA GLY A 168 -4.09 8.46 19.27
C GLY A 168 -5.49 7.91 18.98
N ASP A 169 -6.51 8.45 19.64
CA ASP A 169 -7.92 8.05 19.50
C ASP A 169 -8.58 8.59 18.21
N HIS A 170 -7.93 9.50 17.49
CA HIS A 170 -8.42 9.99 16.19
C HIS A 170 -8.10 9.04 15.03
N VAL A 171 -7.34 7.98 15.28
CA VAL A 171 -7.06 6.92 14.31
C VAL A 171 -8.08 5.80 14.48
N ALA A 172 -8.86 5.51 13.45
CA ALA A 172 -9.73 4.35 13.46
C ALA A 172 -8.89 3.06 13.36
N ARG A 173 -9.03 2.18 14.35
CA ARG A 173 -8.43 0.85 14.36
C ARG A 173 -9.50 -0.16 13.97
N VAL A 174 -9.53 -0.54 12.70
CA VAL A 174 -10.60 -1.37 12.13
C VAL A 174 -10.28 -2.85 12.34
N PRO A 175 -11.11 -3.59 13.09
CA PRO A 175 -10.88 -5.01 13.32
C PRO A 175 -10.93 -5.80 12.01
N VAL A 176 -9.94 -6.67 11.80
CA VAL A 176 -9.90 -7.67 10.72
C VAL A 176 -9.39 -8.98 11.31
N THR A 177 -9.91 -10.10 10.82
CA THR A 177 -9.55 -11.42 11.32
C THR A 177 -8.24 -11.90 10.74
N GLY A 178 -7.46 -12.62 11.52
CA GLY A 178 -6.18 -13.22 11.14
C GLY A 178 -4.96 -12.44 11.64
N PRO A 179 -3.76 -12.97 11.39
CA PRO A 179 -2.51 -12.31 11.77
C PRO A 179 -2.19 -11.14 10.85
N VAL A 180 -1.31 -10.25 11.30
CA VAL A 180 -0.73 -9.21 10.42
C VAL A 180 -0.05 -9.86 9.22
N PRO A 181 -0.38 -9.46 7.98
CA PRO A 181 0.27 -9.99 6.79
C PRO A 181 1.80 -9.81 6.84
N ILE A 182 2.52 -10.84 6.45
CA ILE A 182 3.99 -10.86 6.47
C ILE A 182 4.53 -9.96 5.37
N ASP A 183 5.48 -9.06 5.72
CA ASP A 183 6.32 -8.33 4.77
C ASP A 183 7.40 -9.28 4.24
N VAL A 184 7.48 -9.50 2.94
CA VAL A 184 8.53 -10.31 2.33
C VAL A 184 9.82 -9.49 2.24
N ASP A 185 10.66 -9.59 3.24
CA ASP A 185 11.92 -8.86 3.36
C ASP A 185 13.16 -9.76 3.34
N THR A 186 12.98 -11.03 3.72
CA THR A 186 14.03 -12.07 3.76
C THR A 186 13.57 -13.32 3.02
N TRP A 187 14.50 -14.24 2.76
CA TRP A 187 14.17 -15.55 2.20
C TRP A 187 13.26 -16.36 3.12
N ALA A 188 13.42 -16.24 4.44
CA ALA A 188 12.54 -16.91 5.39
C ALA A 188 11.09 -16.39 5.34
N ASP A 189 10.90 -15.07 5.18
CA ASP A 189 9.57 -14.48 5.02
C ASP A 189 8.92 -14.98 3.72
N TYR A 190 9.70 -15.03 2.63
CA TYR A 190 9.22 -15.51 1.34
C TYR A 190 8.80 -16.98 1.41
N GLU A 191 9.60 -17.85 2.04
CA GLU A 191 9.25 -19.27 2.23
C GLU A 191 7.99 -19.45 3.10
N ALA A 192 7.71 -18.52 4.01
CA ALA A 192 6.52 -18.58 4.88
C ALA A 192 5.21 -18.22 4.16
N VAL A 193 5.27 -17.50 3.04
CA VAL A 193 4.08 -16.99 2.33
C VAL A 193 3.82 -17.64 0.98
N ARG A 194 4.81 -18.34 0.39
CA ARG A 194 4.70 -18.94 -0.95
C ARG A 194 3.88 -20.24 -0.98
#